data_4b214b04af0ea6b1d7efc03781b51ebf
#
_entry.id   4b214b04af0ea6b1d7efc03781b51ebf
#
_cell.length_a   1.000
_cell.length_b   1.000
_cell.length_c   1.000
_cell.angle_alpha   90.00
_cell.angle_beta   90.00
_cell.angle_gamma   90.00
#
_symmetry.space_group_name_H-M   'P 1'
#
loop_
_entity.id
_entity.type
_entity.pdbx_description
1 polymer ?
#
loop_
_entity_poly.entity_id
_entity_poly.type
_entity_poly.pdbx_seq_one_letter_code
_entity_poly.pdbx_strand_id
1 'polypeptide(L)'
;MTTIRIARSYDAAAIADLCGELSYPATRAQVVSRLAAIEAEPRACVLVAEDASGTVAGWLHVAIRANLTDEPCAEIRGLVVAAASRGKGLGGALLRAAEAWANALGCECLRVRSRVERESAHRFYEHAGFVRAKTQAVFGKEAR
;
A
#
# COMPACT_ATOMS: atom_id res chain seq x y z
N MET A 1 16.24 4.95 -12.98
CA MET A 1 15.43 3.75 -13.15
C MET A 1 14.80 3.37 -11.81
N THR A 2 13.52 3.10 -11.80
CA THR A 2 12.78 2.73 -10.58
C THR A 2 12.83 1.23 -10.37
N THR A 3 13.11 0.80 -9.14
CA THR A 3 13.11 -0.61 -8.76
C THR A 3 12.02 -0.84 -7.73
N ILE A 4 11.15 -1.83 -7.97
CA ILE A 4 10.14 -2.26 -7.02
C ILE A 4 10.60 -3.58 -6.42
N ARG A 5 10.59 -3.67 -5.11
CA ARG A 5 11.00 -4.88 -4.38
C ARG A 5 10.24 -5.03 -3.07
N ILE A 6 10.33 -6.21 -2.48
CA ILE A 6 9.77 -6.46 -1.15
C ILE A 6 10.55 -5.64 -0.11
N ALA A 7 9.85 -5.02 0.82
CA ALA A 7 10.45 -4.28 1.92
C ALA A 7 11.26 -5.19 2.84
N ARG A 8 12.34 -4.67 3.37
CA ARG A 8 13.20 -5.32 4.36
C ARG A 8 13.17 -4.51 5.65
N SER A 9 13.62 -5.12 6.75
CA SER A 9 13.65 -4.42 8.05
C SER A 9 14.48 -3.14 8.01
N TYR A 10 15.53 -3.10 7.21
CA TYR A 10 16.37 -1.91 7.06
C TYR A 10 15.67 -0.75 6.32
N ASP A 11 14.50 -0.97 5.73
CA ASP A 11 13.70 0.08 5.10
C ASP A 11 12.81 0.84 6.11
N ALA A 12 12.79 0.41 7.36
CA ALA A 12 11.85 0.91 8.35
C ALA A 12 11.93 2.43 8.58
N ALA A 13 13.13 3.00 8.58
CA ALA A 13 13.29 4.45 8.76
C ALA A 13 12.66 5.23 7.59
N ALA A 14 12.92 4.81 6.36
CA ALA A 14 12.36 5.45 5.17
C ALA A 14 10.84 5.30 5.12
N ILE A 15 10.32 4.13 5.46
CA ILE A 15 8.88 3.88 5.52
C ILE A 15 8.23 4.76 6.58
N ALA A 16 8.85 4.90 7.76
CA ALA A 16 8.34 5.75 8.83
C ALA A 16 8.25 7.22 8.38
N ASP A 17 9.28 7.71 7.71
CA ASP A 17 9.28 9.08 7.18
C ASP A 17 8.13 9.29 6.18
N LEU A 18 7.89 8.32 5.31
CA LEU A 18 6.80 8.38 4.33
C LEU A 18 5.42 8.29 4.98
N CYS A 19 5.29 7.57 6.10
CA CYS A 19 4.04 7.52 6.86
C CYS A 19 3.61 8.91 7.33
N GLY A 20 4.56 9.78 7.67
CA GLY A 20 4.28 11.17 8.03
C GLY A 20 3.60 11.94 6.90
N GLU A 21 3.95 11.65 5.66
CA GLU A 21 3.32 12.30 4.49
C GLU A 21 1.88 11.86 4.26
N LEU A 22 1.49 10.69 4.81
CA LEU A 22 0.11 10.21 4.77
C LEU A 22 -0.74 10.74 5.91
N SER A 23 -0.20 11.53 6.83
CA SER A 23 -0.83 11.96 8.08
C SER A 23 -1.12 10.80 9.03
N TYR A 24 -0.37 9.73 8.93
CA TYR A 24 -0.40 8.58 9.85
C TYR A 24 1.03 8.36 10.39
N PRO A 25 1.53 9.28 11.23
CA PRO A 25 2.92 9.20 11.67
C PRO A 25 3.21 7.90 12.41
N ALA A 26 4.39 7.36 12.16
CA ALA A 26 4.86 6.15 12.81
C ALA A 26 6.35 6.30 13.12
N THR A 27 6.79 5.72 14.22
CA THR A 27 8.21 5.67 14.53
C THR A 27 8.87 4.52 13.79
N ARG A 28 10.20 4.59 13.66
CA ARG A 28 10.96 3.48 13.09
C ARG A 28 10.69 2.16 13.83
N ALA A 29 10.67 2.20 15.17
CA ALA A 29 10.40 1.01 15.98
C ALA A 29 9.02 0.42 15.72
N GLN A 30 8.00 1.27 15.55
CA GLN A 30 6.65 0.82 15.21
C GLN A 30 6.64 0.16 13.84
N VAL A 31 7.32 0.73 12.86
CA VAL A 31 7.39 0.17 11.51
C VAL A 31 8.12 -1.16 11.51
N VAL A 32 9.24 -1.28 12.24
CA VAL A 32 9.96 -2.56 12.38
C VAL A 32 9.01 -3.65 12.90
N SER A 33 8.27 -3.35 13.97
CA SER A 33 7.31 -4.28 14.55
C SER A 33 6.19 -4.67 13.58
N ARG A 34 5.64 -3.68 12.90
CA ARG A 34 4.54 -3.90 11.93
C ARG A 34 5.00 -4.67 10.71
N LEU A 35 6.19 -4.39 10.19
CA LEU A 35 6.76 -5.15 9.07
C LEU A 35 6.96 -6.62 9.45
N ALA A 36 7.48 -6.89 10.65
CA ALA A 36 7.67 -8.26 11.12
C ALA A 36 6.33 -9.01 11.18
N ALA A 37 5.27 -8.35 11.67
CA ALA A 37 3.94 -8.94 11.73
C ALA A 37 3.38 -9.24 10.33
N ILE A 38 3.59 -8.33 9.38
CA ILE A 38 3.13 -8.51 7.99
C ILE A 38 3.92 -9.63 7.31
N GLU A 39 5.24 -9.70 7.52
CA GLU A 39 6.08 -10.77 6.98
C GLU A 39 5.65 -12.16 7.45
N ALA A 40 5.05 -12.26 8.62
CA ALA A 40 4.53 -13.52 9.14
C ALA A 40 3.23 -13.97 8.46
N GLU A 41 2.57 -13.09 7.71
CA GLU A 41 1.36 -13.40 6.98
C GLU A 41 1.70 -13.92 5.58
N PRO A 42 1.30 -15.16 5.20
CA PRO A 42 1.69 -15.74 3.91
C PRO A 42 1.05 -15.05 2.70
N ARG A 43 -0.05 -14.32 2.90
CA ARG A 43 -0.79 -13.67 1.82
C ARG A 43 -0.81 -12.15 1.98
N ALA A 44 0.29 -11.58 2.46
CA ALA A 44 0.46 -10.14 2.58
C ALA A 44 1.90 -9.77 2.25
N CYS A 45 2.10 -8.55 1.78
CA CYS A 45 3.46 -8.05 1.60
C CYS A 45 3.48 -6.51 1.61
N VAL A 46 4.66 -5.99 1.82
CA VAL A 46 4.95 -4.56 1.64
C VAL A 46 5.98 -4.44 0.52
N LEU A 47 5.67 -3.60 -0.45
CA LEU A 47 6.54 -3.29 -1.57
C LEU A 47 7.12 -1.90 -1.37
N VAL A 48 8.36 -1.71 -1.75
CA VAL A 48 9.00 -0.38 -1.77
C VAL A 48 9.46 -0.05 -3.17
N ALA A 49 9.43 1.23 -3.50
CA ALA A 49 9.94 1.76 -4.75
C ALA A 49 11.23 2.52 -4.48
N GLU A 50 12.33 2.07 -5.07
CA GLU A 50 13.60 2.78 -5.04
C GLU A 50 13.72 3.66 -6.26
N ASP A 51 14.17 4.90 -6.07
CA ASP A 51 14.48 5.79 -7.19
C ASP A 51 15.86 5.45 -7.79
N ALA A 52 16.29 6.22 -8.78
CA ALA A 52 17.55 5.99 -9.46
C ALA A 52 18.79 6.06 -8.55
N SER A 53 18.68 6.75 -7.41
CA SER A 53 19.77 6.85 -6.42
C SER A 53 19.75 5.72 -5.38
N GLY A 54 18.76 4.82 -5.44
CA GLY A 54 18.58 3.75 -4.46
C GLY A 54 17.83 4.17 -3.20
N THR A 55 17.27 5.37 -3.20
CA THR A 55 16.47 5.87 -2.07
C THR A 55 15.04 5.34 -2.17
N VAL A 56 14.50 4.85 -1.04
CA VAL A 56 13.11 4.44 -0.97
C VAL A 56 12.22 5.68 -1.05
N ALA A 57 11.49 5.82 -2.13
CA ALA A 57 10.65 6.97 -2.43
C ALA A 57 9.15 6.66 -2.38
N GLY A 58 8.79 5.43 -2.07
CA GLY A 58 7.39 5.03 -1.94
C GLY A 58 7.26 3.64 -1.37
N TRP A 59 6.06 3.33 -0.84
CA TRP A 59 5.74 1.99 -0.38
C TRP A 59 4.27 1.68 -0.61
N LEU A 60 3.95 0.39 -0.67
CA LEU A 60 2.58 -0.11 -0.79
C LEU A 60 2.44 -1.36 0.06
N HIS A 61 1.36 -1.42 0.85
CA HIS A 61 0.99 -2.60 1.63
C HIS A 61 -0.24 -3.23 0.99
N VAL A 62 -0.18 -4.52 0.70
CA VAL A 62 -1.28 -5.28 0.10
C VAL A 62 -1.45 -6.60 0.83
N ALA A 63 -2.69 -7.04 1.00
CA ALA A 63 -3.02 -8.32 1.63
C ALA A 63 -4.24 -8.94 0.95
N ILE A 64 -4.22 -10.25 0.77
CA ILE A 64 -5.36 -11.01 0.26
C ILE A 64 -6.12 -11.54 1.47
N ARG A 65 -7.41 -11.26 1.53
CA ARG A 65 -8.25 -11.67 2.64
C ARG A 65 -9.36 -12.59 2.20
N ALA A 66 -9.56 -13.65 2.97
CA ALA A 66 -10.73 -14.53 2.82
C ALA A 66 -11.94 -13.86 3.48
N ASN A 67 -13.09 -14.02 2.86
CA ASN A 67 -14.37 -13.51 3.34
C ASN A 67 -15.43 -14.62 3.28
N LEU A 68 -16.46 -14.48 4.11
CA LEU A 68 -17.60 -15.39 4.02
C LEU A 68 -18.56 -15.02 2.89
N THR A 69 -18.59 -13.74 2.52
CA THR A 69 -19.60 -13.19 1.61
C THR A 69 -19.09 -12.91 0.20
N ASP A 70 -17.79 -12.95 0.00
CA ASP A 70 -17.14 -12.61 -1.28
C ASP A 70 -15.98 -13.53 -1.57
N GLU A 71 -15.59 -13.59 -2.84
CA GLU A 71 -14.34 -14.21 -3.24
C GLU A 71 -13.15 -13.43 -2.63
N PRO A 72 -12.02 -14.09 -2.38
CA PRO A 72 -10.84 -13.41 -1.89
C PRO A 72 -10.41 -12.28 -2.83
N CYS A 73 -10.08 -11.15 -2.27
CA CYS A 73 -9.64 -9.97 -3.03
C CYS A 73 -8.38 -9.40 -2.38
N ALA A 74 -7.41 -9.02 -3.21
CA ALA A 74 -6.24 -8.32 -2.73
C ALA A 74 -6.64 -6.89 -2.38
N GLU A 75 -6.38 -6.49 -1.15
CA GLU A 75 -6.71 -5.16 -0.67
C GLU A 75 -5.43 -4.36 -0.45
N ILE A 76 -5.33 -3.22 -1.11
CA ILE A 76 -4.26 -2.25 -0.86
C ILE A 76 -4.62 -1.54 0.43
N ARG A 77 -3.79 -1.71 1.44
CA ARG A 77 -4.02 -1.16 2.78
C ARG A 77 -3.31 0.16 3.02
N GLY A 78 -2.38 0.50 2.16
CA GLY A 78 -1.70 1.78 2.19
C GLY A 78 -0.82 1.93 0.96
N LEU A 79 -0.68 3.17 0.52
CA LEU A 79 0.17 3.53 -0.62
C LEU A 79 0.61 4.98 -0.43
N VAL A 80 1.89 5.21 -0.47
CA VAL A 80 2.43 6.57 -0.42
C VAL A 80 3.65 6.69 -1.32
N VAL A 81 3.77 7.84 -1.98
CA VAL A 81 4.94 8.23 -2.75
C VAL A 81 5.43 9.56 -2.18
N ALA A 82 6.74 9.68 -1.96
CA ALA A 82 7.35 10.90 -1.46
C ALA A 82 6.94 12.09 -2.33
N ALA A 83 6.61 13.22 -1.69
CA ALA A 83 6.16 14.42 -2.39
C ALA A 83 7.15 14.85 -3.49
N ALA A 84 8.45 14.78 -3.21
CA ALA A 84 9.51 15.14 -4.16
C ALA A 84 9.61 14.18 -5.36
N SER A 85 8.99 13.00 -5.27
CA SER A 85 9.07 11.95 -6.30
C SER A 85 7.76 11.75 -7.04
N ARG A 86 6.74 12.54 -6.74
CA ARG A 86 5.44 12.45 -7.41
C ARG A 86 5.55 12.89 -8.86
N GLY A 87 4.68 12.34 -9.69
CA GLY A 87 4.68 12.63 -11.12
C GLY A 87 5.72 11.86 -11.93
N LYS A 88 6.43 10.92 -11.30
CA LYS A 88 7.47 10.10 -11.96
C LYS A 88 7.03 8.66 -12.20
N GLY A 89 5.76 8.34 -11.97
CA GLY A 89 5.20 7.02 -12.23
C GLY A 89 5.44 5.96 -11.16
N LEU A 90 5.98 6.35 -9.97
CA LEU A 90 6.26 5.39 -8.91
C LEU A 90 4.98 4.74 -8.35
N GLY A 91 3.93 5.54 -8.16
CA GLY A 91 2.66 5.03 -7.66
C GLY A 91 2.05 3.99 -8.59
N GLY A 92 2.06 4.27 -9.88
CA GLY A 92 1.60 3.34 -10.91
C GLY A 92 2.44 2.05 -10.96
N ALA A 93 3.75 2.18 -10.80
CA ALA A 93 4.65 1.02 -10.75
C ALA A 93 4.37 0.15 -9.53
N LEU A 94 4.12 0.75 -8.36
CA LEU A 94 3.74 0.03 -7.15
C LEU A 94 2.40 -0.70 -7.34
N LEU A 95 1.42 -0.05 -7.94
CA LEU A 95 0.11 -0.67 -8.22
C LEU A 95 0.25 -1.87 -9.17
N ARG A 96 1.02 -1.75 -10.23
CA ARG A 96 1.26 -2.85 -11.16
C ARG A 96 1.97 -4.02 -10.50
N ALA A 97 2.93 -3.74 -9.62
CA ALA A 97 3.63 -4.77 -8.86
C ALA A 97 2.70 -5.49 -7.89
N ALA A 98 1.81 -4.76 -7.22
CA ALA A 98 0.80 -5.34 -6.34
C ALA A 98 -0.17 -6.25 -7.11
N GLU A 99 -0.60 -5.81 -8.28
CA GLU A 99 -1.47 -6.59 -9.16
C GLU A 99 -0.80 -7.88 -9.61
N ALA A 100 0.46 -7.80 -10.04
CA ALA A 100 1.24 -8.97 -10.44
C ALA A 100 1.44 -9.95 -9.26
N TRP A 101 1.71 -9.42 -8.07
CA TRP A 101 1.85 -10.22 -6.87
C TRP A 101 0.54 -10.97 -6.54
N ALA A 102 -0.60 -10.29 -6.60
CA ALA A 102 -1.90 -10.89 -6.35
C ALA A 102 -2.23 -11.96 -7.39
N ASN A 103 -1.99 -11.68 -8.66
CA ASN A 103 -2.23 -12.63 -9.75
C ASN A 103 -1.39 -13.89 -9.59
N ALA A 104 -0.13 -13.76 -9.16
CA ALA A 104 0.75 -14.90 -8.92
C ALA A 104 0.23 -15.81 -7.80
N LEU A 105 -0.58 -15.29 -6.89
CA LEU A 105 -1.25 -16.04 -5.82
C LEU A 105 -2.67 -16.49 -6.21
N GLY A 106 -3.04 -16.34 -7.48
CA GLY A 106 -4.34 -16.76 -7.98
C GLY A 106 -5.48 -15.79 -7.69
N CYS A 107 -5.18 -14.56 -7.30
CA CYS A 107 -6.18 -13.56 -6.98
C CYS A 107 -6.27 -12.52 -8.09
N GLU A 108 -7.43 -12.40 -8.73
CA GLU A 108 -7.65 -11.48 -9.84
C GLU A 108 -8.36 -10.18 -9.42
N CYS A 109 -8.77 -10.08 -8.17
CA CYS A 109 -9.45 -8.91 -7.62
C CYS A 109 -8.45 -8.03 -6.89
N LEU A 110 -8.41 -6.75 -7.21
CA LEU A 110 -7.60 -5.76 -6.52
C LEU A 110 -8.51 -4.61 -6.09
N ARG A 111 -8.46 -4.27 -4.81
CA ARG A 111 -9.32 -3.24 -4.21
C ARG A 111 -8.49 -2.27 -3.39
N VAL A 112 -8.90 -1.01 -3.37
CA VAL A 112 -8.29 0.01 -2.51
C VAL A 112 -9.41 0.80 -1.82
N ARG A 113 -9.17 1.21 -0.58
CA ARG A 113 -10.06 2.09 0.17
C ARG A 113 -9.43 3.46 0.29
N SER A 114 -10.21 4.49 0.03
CA SER A 114 -9.77 5.86 0.14
C SER A 114 -10.88 6.68 0.79
N ARG A 115 -10.50 7.66 1.61
CA ARG A 115 -11.48 8.58 2.20
C ARG A 115 -12.22 9.33 1.10
N VAL A 116 -13.49 9.58 1.32
CA VAL A 116 -14.35 10.27 0.34
C VAL A 116 -13.81 11.65 -0.01
N GLU A 117 -13.20 12.34 0.96
CA GLU A 117 -12.67 13.70 0.79
C GLU A 117 -11.36 13.76 -0.01
N ARG A 118 -10.70 12.63 -0.25
CA ARG A 118 -9.39 12.59 -0.92
C ARG A 118 -9.55 12.53 -2.44
N GLU A 119 -10.03 13.60 -3.03
CA GLU A 119 -10.33 13.66 -4.48
C GLU A 119 -9.11 13.42 -5.37
N SER A 120 -7.92 13.91 -5.00
CA SER A 120 -6.72 13.68 -5.77
C SER A 120 -6.30 12.21 -5.80
N ALA A 121 -6.51 11.50 -4.69
CA ALA A 121 -6.27 10.06 -4.62
C ALA A 121 -7.27 9.32 -5.50
N HIS A 122 -8.55 9.74 -5.48
CA HIS A 122 -9.59 9.15 -6.33
C HIS A 122 -9.23 9.27 -7.81
N ARG A 123 -8.79 10.44 -8.25
CA ARG A 123 -8.36 10.65 -9.63
C ARG A 123 -7.18 9.77 -10.00
N PHE A 124 -6.22 9.61 -9.09
CA PHE A 124 -5.09 8.72 -9.30
C PHE A 124 -5.53 7.27 -9.51
N TYR A 125 -6.42 6.76 -8.65
CA TYR A 125 -6.91 5.39 -8.76
C TYR A 125 -7.76 5.20 -10.02
N GLU A 126 -8.65 6.14 -10.34
CA GLU A 126 -9.47 6.06 -11.55
C GLU A 126 -8.60 6.07 -12.80
N HIS A 127 -7.55 6.90 -12.83
CA HIS A 127 -6.60 6.93 -13.93
C HIS A 127 -5.82 5.61 -14.08
N ALA A 128 -5.61 4.92 -12.98
CA ALA A 128 -4.95 3.61 -12.97
C ALA A 128 -5.90 2.44 -13.30
N GLY A 129 -7.17 2.73 -13.62
CA GLY A 129 -8.14 1.73 -14.02
C GLY A 129 -9.10 1.27 -12.93
N PHE A 130 -9.03 1.85 -11.74
CA PHE A 130 -9.97 1.53 -10.67
C PHE A 130 -11.30 2.23 -10.88
N VAL A 131 -12.38 1.56 -10.55
CA VAL A 131 -13.74 2.11 -10.61
C VAL A 131 -14.30 2.13 -9.19
N ARG A 132 -14.94 3.23 -8.81
CA ARG A 132 -15.58 3.32 -7.49
C ARG A 132 -16.65 2.24 -7.36
N ALA A 133 -16.46 1.30 -6.42
CA ALA A 133 -17.39 0.22 -6.18
C ALA A 133 -18.48 0.62 -5.19
N LYS A 134 -18.11 1.28 -4.09
CA LYS A 134 -19.04 1.69 -3.05
C LYS A 134 -18.42 2.70 -2.10
N THR A 135 -19.26 3.34 -1.32
CA THR A 135 -18.87 4.21 -0.21
C THR A 135 -19.34 3.56 1.08
N GLN A 136 -18.48 3.52 2.09
CA GLN A 136 -18.78 2.89 3.37
C GLN A 136 -18.43 3.81 4.52
N ALA A 137 -19.20 3.70 5.61
CA ALA A 137 -18.84 4.28 6.89
C ALA A 137 -18.04 3.24 7.69
N VAL A 138 -17.05 3.69 8.42
CA VAL A 138 -16.25 2.84 9.30
C VAL A 138 -16.55 3.22 10.73
N PHE A 139 -16.92 2.24 11.56
CA PHE A 139 -17.22 2.45 12.98
C PHE A 139 -16.13 1.82 13.82
N GLY A 140 -15.65 2.55 14.80
CA GLY A 140 -14.63 2.06 15.71
C GLY A 140 -15.14 2.12 17.15
N LYS A 141 -14.61 1.25 17.99
CA LYS A 141 -14.87 1.24 19.43
C LYS A 141 -13.61 0.83 20.14
N GLU A 142 -13.24 1.59 21.18
CA GLU A 142 -12.10 1.19 22.00
C GLU A 142 -12.46 -0.03 22.84
N ALA A 143 -11.60 -1.04 22.77
CA ALA A 143 -11.70 -2.23 23.60
C ALA A 143 -10.93 -2.01 24.90
N ARG A 144 -11.46 -2.47 26.02
CA ARG A 144 -10.82 -2.39 27.33
C ARG A 144 -10.25 -3.74 27.72
#